data_cfe89ca69a90b8380c28bd8eab49c861
#
_entry.id   cfe89ca69a90b8380c28bd8eab49c861
#
_cell.length_a   1.000
_cell.length_b   1.000
_cell.length_c   1.000
_cell.angle_alpha   90.00
_cell.angle_beta   90.00
_cell.angle_gamma   90.00
#
_symmetry.space_group_name_H-M   'P 1'
#
loop_
_entity.id
_entity.type
_entity.pdbx_description
1 polymer ?
#
loop_
_entity_poly.entity_id
_entity_poly.type
_entity_poly.pdbx_seq_one_letter_code
_entity_poly.pdbx_strand_id
1 'polypeptide(L)'
;SSIEFLLGTSLLSNDNLEQGFKSHYEFATASEEGFLFLREGVPKLYIYISDEDEQSVIPVEIFKEWLDEYHGEVDYDALTIAMVESSPYCNNGPGNIGYKFDQFSQFFNKRTIDICGDWQLALADSSFLVTEITYLSLSRRPIQDSIVVYQDGTKEENWYYLSSTNTVYFDFEIQDGATIKIGYDSIVE
;
A
#
# COMPACT_ATOMS: atom_id res chain seq x y z
N SER A 1 10.64 -4.21 -5.24
CA SER A 1 9.31 -3.86 -4.69
C SER A 1 8.67 -2.83 -5.60
N SER A 2 7.46 -3.10 -6.06
CA SER A 2 6.67 -2.10 -6.76
C SER A 2 5.76 -1.48 -5.72
N ILE A 3 6.00 -0.22 -5.35
CA ILE A 3 5.03 0.57 -4.60
C ILE A 3 3.98 1.00 -5.63
N GLU A 4 2.76 0.54 -5.45
CA GLU A 4 1.64 0.95 -6.28
C GLU A 4 0.95 2.12 -5.59
N PHE A 5 0.89 3.28 -6.26
CA PHE A 5 0.17 4.44 -5.78
C PHE A 5 -1.22 4.45 -6.38
N LEU A 6 -2.23 4.31 -5.53
CA LEU A 6 -3.61 4.57 -5.90
C LEU A 6 -3.89 6.05 -5.60
N LEU A 7 -3.82 6.90 -6.61
CA LEU A 7 -4.34 8.26 -6.53
C LEU A 7 -5.84 8.19 -6.80
N GLY A 8 -6.61 7.92 -5.75
CA GLY A 8 -8.06 8.04 -5.81
C GLY A 8 -8.45 9.51 -5.84
N THR A 9 -8.46 10.10 -7.02
CA THR A 9 -9.24 11.31 -7.21
C THR A 9 -10.69 10.89 -7.30
N SER A 10 -11.59 11.55 -6.58
CA SER A 10 -13.04 11.34 -6.68
C SER A 10 -13.55 11.83 -8.05
N LEU A 11 -13.08 11.23 -9.13
CA LEU A 11 -13.41 11.60 -10.51
C LEU A 11 -14.83 11.16 -10.91
N LEU A 12 -15.58 10.50 -10.03
CA LEU A 12 -16.84 9.85 -10.38
C LEU A 12 -18.07 10.38 -9.66
N SER A 13 -17.98 11.33 -8.74
CA SER A 13 -19.16 11.99 -8.21
C SER A 13 -19.17 13.47 -8.58
N ASN A 14 -20.27 13.90 -9.18
CA ASN A 14 -20.62 15.33 -9.32
C ASN A 14 -20.94 15.97 -7.96
N ASP A 15 -20.77 15.22 -6.88
CA ASP A 15 -20.96 15.63 -5.51
C ASP A 15 -19.58 15.98 -4.98
N ASN A 16 -19.39 17.18 -4.49
CA ASN A 16 -18.14 17.67 -3.85
C ASN A 16 -17.88 16.93 -2.52
N LEU A 17 -17.99 15.60 -2.49
CA LEU A 17 -17.82 14.77 -1.32
C LEU A 17 -16.53 13.96 -1.43
N GLU A 18 -15.70 14.06 -0.43
CA GLU A 18 -14.49 13.24 -0.25
C GLU A 18 -14.89 11.84 0.24
N GLN A 19 -14.84 10.84 -0.64
CA GLN A 19 -15.29 9.47 -0.37
C GLN A 19 -14.19 8.45 -0.68
N GLY A 20 -13.02 8.61 -0.07
CA GLY A 20 -11.84 7.79 -0.34
C GLY A 20 -12.07 6.31 -0.09
N PHE A 21 -12.74 5.93 0.99
CA PHE A 21 -13.03 4.52 1.31
C PHE A 21 -14.01 3.90 0.32
N LYS A 22 -15.06 4.64 -0.04
CA LYS A 22 -16.02 4.18 -1.04
C LYS A 22 -15.36 4.05 -2.42
N SER A 23 -14.55 5.02 -2.81
CA SER A 23 -13.84 5.00 -4.09
C SER A 23 -12.88 3.83 -4.17
N HIS A 24 -12.16 3.52 -3.09
CA HIS A 24 -11.30 2.35 -3.03
C HIS A 24 -12.10 1.05 -3.14
N TYR A 25 -13.19 0.92 -2.38
CA TYR A 25 -14.08 -0.24 -2.44
C TYR A 25 -14.59 -0.48 -3.87
N GLU A 26 -15.14 0.55 -4.50
CA GLU A 26 -15.68 0.48 -5.87
C GLU A 26 -14.58 0.16 -6.89
N PHE A 27 -13.40 0.76 -6.76
CA PHE A 27 -12.27 0.46 -7.63
C PHE A 27 -11.84 -1.00 -7.52
N ALA A 28 -11.71 -1.52 -6.31
CA ALA A 28 -11.26 -2.89 -6.08
C ALA A 28 -12.29 -3.96 -6.47
N THR A 29 -13.60 -3.64 -6.42
CA THR A 29 -14.66 -4.65 -6.57
C THR A 29 -15.47 -4.52 -7.85
N ALA A 30 -15.52 -3.36 -8.48
CA ALA A 30 -16.41 -3.09 -9.59
C ALA A 30 -15.71 -2.56 -10.86
N SER A 31 -14.41 -2.23 -10.80
CA SER A 31 -13.69 -1.75 -11.97
C SER A 31 -12.78 -2.83 -12.56
N GLU A 32 -12.76 -2.93 -13.89
CA GLU A 32 -11.83 -3.82 -14.60
C GLU A 32 -10.38 -3.37 -14.39
N GLU A 33 -10.15 -2.07 -14.34
CA GLU A 33 -8.85 -1.47 -14.04
C GLU A 33 -8.35 -1.83 -12.64
N GLY A 34 -9.26 -1.87 -11.65
CA GLY A 34 -8.95 -2.27 -10.29
C GLY A 34 -8.46 -3.70 -10.19
N PHE A 35 -9.10 -4.62 -10.90
CA PHE A 35 -8.65 -6.02 -10.98
C PHE A 35 -7.26 -6.17 -11.60
N LEU A 36 -6.96 -5.38 -12.63
CA LEU A 36 -5.66 -5.42 -13.28
C LEU A 36 -4.57 -4.73 -12.46
N PHE A 37 -4.93 -3.69 -11.72
CA PHE A 37 -4.00 -2.89 -10.92
C PHE A 37 -3.68 -3.55 -9.58
N LEU A 38 -4.69 -4.03 -8.87
CA LEU A 38 -4.55 -4.66 -7.55
C LEU A 38 -4.16 -6.13 -7.70
N ARG A 39 -2.88 -6.39 -7.98
CA ARG A 39 -2.34 -7.74 -8.18
C ARG A 39 -2.61 -8.63 -6.97
N GLU A 40 -3.12 -9.84 -7.21
CA GLU A 40 -3.31 -10.83 -6.17
C GLU A 40 -1.98 -11.28 -5.55
N GLY A 41 -2.00 -11.65 -4.27
CA GLY A 41 -0.87 -12.26 -3.58
C GLY A 41 0.33 -11.34 -3.35
N VAL A 42 0.19 -10.04 -3.57
CA VAL A 42 1.27 -9.05 -3.37
C VAL A 42 0.92 -8.17 -2.19
N PRO A 43 1.84 -7.96 -1.22
CA PRO A 43 1.65 -7.00 -0.13
C PRO A 43 1.35 -5.61 -0.65
N LYS A 44 0.49 -4.88 0.05
CA LYS A 44 0.03 -3.57 -0.36
C LYS A 44 0.19 -2.53 0.74
N LEU A 45 0.60 -1.33 0.35
CA LEU A 45 0.52 -0.15 1.18
C LEU A 45 -0.50 0.81 0.58
N TYR A 46 -1.52 1.14 1.35
CA TYR A 46 -2.53 2.13 0.98
C TYR A 46 -2.21 3.46 1.62
N ILE A 47 -2.20 4.51 0.83
CA ILE A 47 -1.99 5.87 1.31
C ILE A 47 -3.22 6.70 0.96
N TYR A 48 -3.95 7.15 1.97
CA TYR A 48 -5.10 8.02 1.82
C TYR A 48 -4.66 9.46 2.12
N ILE A 49 -4.91 10.35 1.17
CA ILE A 49 -4.53 11.77 1.28
C ILE A 49 -5.79 12.60 1.03
N SER A 50 -6.17 13.42 2.01
CA SER A 50 -7.31 14.32 1.89
C SER A 50 -7.15 15.55 2.78
N ASP A 51 -7.65 16.67 2.33
CA ASP A 51 -7.74 17.91 3.11
C ASP A 51 -9.09 18.06 3.84
N GLU A 52 -9.97 17.07 3.69
CA GLU A 52 -11.25 16.95 4.40
C GLU A 52 -11.39 15.58 5.06
N ASP A 53 -12.43 15.41 5.90
CA ASP A 53 -12.74 14.09 6.46
C ASP A 53 -13.39 13.17 5.41
N GLU A 54 -13.29 11.88 5.64
CA GLU A 54 -13.95 10.84 4.84
C GLU A 54 -15.47 10.95 4.95
N GLN A 55 -16.16 11.19 3.85
CA GLN A 55 -17.60 11.51 3.81
C GLN A 55 -18.47 10.36 3.28
N SER A 56 -17.89 9.19 3.01
CA SER A 56 -18.69 8.05 2.63
C SER A 56 -19.59 7.58 3.79
N VAL A 57 -20.67 6.90 3.42
CA VAL A 57 -21.61 6.31 4.40
C VAL A 57 -21.07 5.02 5.03
N ILE A 58 -19.90 4.53 4.55
CA ILE A 58 -19.29 3.31 5.04
C ILE A 58 -18.65 3.60 6.41
N PRO A 59 -19.05 2.90 7.49
CA PRO A 59 -18.33 2.99 8.76
C PRO A 59 -16.89 2.53 8.62
N VAL A 60 -15.98 3.15 9.37
CA VAL A 60 -14.54 2.87 9.27
C VAL A 60 -14.23 1.41 9.60
N GLU A 61 -14.93 0.86 10.59
CA GLU A 61 -14.81 -0.53 11.00
C GLU A 61 -15.22 -1.50 9.88
N ILE A 62 -16.34 -1.20 9.21
CA ILE A 62 -16.85 -2.03 8.10
C ILE A 62 -15.89 -1.97 6.91
N PHE A 63 -15.32 -0.80 6.64
CA PHE A 63 -14.31 -0.69 5.60
C PHE A 63 -13.04 -1.49 5.93
N LYS A 64 -12.61 -1.46 7.20
CA LYS A 64 -11.46 -2.26 7.67
C LYS A 64 -11.74 -3.76 7.59
N GLU A 65 -12.91 -4.21 8.03
CA GLU A 65 -13.35 -5.62 7.92
C GLU A 65 -13.34 -6.08 6.47
N TRP A 66 -13.87 -5.26 5.56
CA TRP A 66 -13.84 -5.56 4.14
C TRP A 66 -12.40 -5.68 3.61
N LEU A 67 -11.48 -4.78 3.99
CA LEU A 67 -10.08 -4.89 3.60
C LEU A 67 -9.42 -6.18 4.10
N ASP A 68 -9.70 -6.58 5.34
CA ASP A 68 -9.20 -7.83 5.91
C ASP A 68 -9.68 -9.04 5.10
N GLU A 69 -10.96 -9.08 4.75
CA GLU A 69 -11.53 -10.14 3.92
C GLU A 69 -10.95 -10.11 2.50
N TYR A 70 -10.79 -8.93 1.92
CA TYR A 70 -10.26 -8.74 0.57
C TYR A 70 -8.80 -9.22 0.44
N HIS A 71 -7.98 -8.98 1.46
CA HIS A 71 -6.58 -9.39 1.49
C HIS A 71 -6.38 -10.83 1.95
N GLY A 72 -7.26 -11.33 2.81
CA GLY A 72 -7.12 -12.66 3.40
C GLY A 72 -5.81 -12.82 4.17
N GLU A 73 -4.93 -13.69 3.69
CA GLU A 73 -3.60 -13.94 4.31
C GLU A 73 -2.47 -13.04 3.76
N VAL A 74 -2.78 -12.16 2.80
CA VAL A 74 -1.79 -11.27 2.20
C VAL A 74 -1.61 -10.04 3.06
N ASP A 75 -0.37 -9.76 3.44
CA ASP A 75 -0.04 -8.59 4.24
C ASP A 75 -0.44 -7.28 3.53
N TYR A 76 -1.03 -6.40 4.27
CA TYR A 76 -1.27 -5.03 3.82
C TYR A 76 -1.14 -4.04 4.98
N ASP A 77 -0.89 -2.80 4.62
CA ASP A 77 -0.73 -1.71 5.57
C ASP A 77 -1.41 -0.45 5.02
N ALA A 78 -1.75 0.47 5.89
CA ALA A 78 -2.35 1.72 5.49
C ALA A 78 -1.79 2.92 6.26
N LEU A 79 -1.77 4.05 5.57
CA LEU A 79 -1.33 5.33 6.07
C LEU A 79 -2.32 6.39 5.66
N THR A 80 -2.62 7.32 6.55
CA THR A 80 -3.47 8.47 6.25
C THR A 80 -2.70 9.77 6.40
N ILE A 81 -2.90 10.67 5.46
CA ILE A 81 -2.39 12.03 5.47
C ILE A 81 -3.62 12.94 5.37
N ALA A 82 -3.99 13.55 6.47
CA ALA A 82 -5.18 14.39 6.54
C ALA A 82 -4.98 15.51 7.55
N MET A 83 -5.97 16.40 7.62
CA MET A 83 -5.94 17.44 8.65
C MET A 83 -6.17 16.85 10.03
N VAL A 84 -5.33 17.18 10.99
CA VAL A 84 -5.45 16.73 12.37
C VAL A 84 -5.93 17.87 13.29
N GLU A 85 -6.69 17.52 14.34
CA GLU A 85 -7.27 18.50 15.28
C GLU A 85 -6.24 19.41 15.94
N SER A 86 -5.05 18.89 16.22
CA SER A 86 -3.97 19.62 16.89
C SER A 86 -2.99 20.29 15.94
N SER A 87 -3.32 20.41 14.64
CA SER A 87 -2.40 21.02 13.69
C SER A 87 -2.09 22.48 14.04
N PRO A 88 -0.83 22.83 14.28
CA PRO A 88 -0.43 24.22 14.45
C PRO A 88 -0.32 24.97 13.12
N TYR A 89 -0.41 24.27 11.99
CA TYR A 89 -0.12 24.78 10.65
C TYR A 89 -1.38 25.11 9.85
N CYS A 90 -2.48 24.43 10.14
CA CYS A 90 -3.77 24.71 9.51
C CYS A 90 -4.65 25.54 10.42
N ASN A 91 -5.12 26.66 9.92
CA ASN A 91 -6.10 27.50 10.62
C ASN A 91 -7.51 27.21 10.12
N ASN A 92 -7.89 25.93 10.13
CA ASN A 92 -9.12 25.46 9.53
C ASN A 92 -10.18 25.24 10.61
N GLY A 93 -11.42 25.53 10.22
CA GLY A 93 -12.57 25.28 11.08
C GLY A 93 -12.78 23.79 11.35
N PRO A 94 -13.59 23.42 12.35
CA PRO A 94 -13.78 22.03 12.79
C PRO A 94 -14.40 21.09 11.75
N GLY A 95 -14.74 21.57 10.55
CA GLY A 95 -15.40 20.77 9.52
C GLY A 95 -14.46 19.95 8.64
N ASN A 96 -13.15 20.21 8.69
CA ASN A 96 -12.19 19.62 7.76
C ASN A 96 -11.24 18.64 8.46
N ILE A 97 -11.44 18.35 9.74
CA ILE A 97 -10.57 17.42 10.48
C ILE A 97 -10.88 16.00 10.08
N GLY A 98 -9.87 15.23 9.69
CA GLY A 98 -9.95 13.85 9.24
C GLY A 98 -10.16 12.84 10.38
N TYR A 99 -11.25 12.93 11.11
CA TYR A 99 -11.53 12.03 12.23
C TYR A 99 -11.66 10.57 11.82
N LYS A 100 -12.30 10.27 10.71
CA LYS A 100 -12.42 8.91 10.20
C LYS A 100 -11.08 8.39 9.70
N PHE A 101 -10.25 9.23 9.11
CA PHE A 101 -8.89 8.87 8.73
C PHE A 101 -8.01 8.56 9.95
N ASP A 102 -8.14 9.35 11.03
CA ASP A 102 -7.42 9.06 12.27
C ASP A 102 -7.88 7.76 12.92
N GLN A 103 -9.18 7.51 12.98
CA GLN A 103 -9.75 6.25 13.43
C GLN A 103 -9.25 5.07 12.58
N PHE A 104 -9.16 5.24 11.27
CA PHE A 104 -8.66 4.20 10.38
C PHE A 104 -7.16 3.89 10.61
N SER A 105 -6.34 4.92 10.78
CA SER A 105 -4.91 4.76 11.10
C SER A 105 -4.68 3.96 12.38
N GLN A 106 -5.55 4.09 13.38
CA GLN A 106 -5.42 3.40 14.66
C GLN A 106 -5.51 1.87 14.53
N PHE A 107 -6.23 1.35 13.53
CA PHE A 107 -6.24 -0.10 13.24
C PHE A 107 -4.87 -0.66 12.85
N PHE A 108 -3.98 0.20 12.37
CA PHE A 108 -2.61 -0.13 12.01
C PHE A 108 -1.59 0.32 13.06
N ASN A 109 -2.03 0.70 14.25
CA ASN A 109 -1.21 1.28 15.32
C ASN A 109 -0.44 2.54 14.87
N LYS A 110 -1.02 3.32 13.99
CA LYS A 110 -0.44 4.54 13.42
C LYS A 110 -1.27 5.78 13.79
N ARG A 111 -0.69 6.93 13.56
CA ARG A 111 -1.37 8.22 13.64
C ARG A 111 -1.50 8.80 12.24
N THR A 112 -2.56 9.53 12.01
CA THR A 112 -2.70 10.36 10.81
C THR A 112 -1.57 11.38 10.75
N ILE A 113 -0.92 11.47 9.61
CA ILE A 113 0.08 12.51 9.35
C ILE A 113 -0.65 13.81 9.02
N ASP A 114 -0.22 14.90 9.65
CA ASP A 114 -0.80 16.22 9.40
C ASP A 114 -0.46 16.73 7.99
N ILE A 115 -1.48 16.84 7.13
CA ILE A 115 -1.32 17.34 5.76
C ILE A 115 -0.79 18.77 5.71
N CYS A 116 -1.02 19.55 6.76
CA CYS A 116 -0.58 20.93 6.86
C CYS A 116 0.85 21.09 7.40
N GLY A 117 1.42 20.00 7.91
CA GLY A 117 2.79 19.93 8.38
C GLY A 117 3.78 19.52 7.27
N ASP A 118 5.00 19.21 7.68
CA ASP A 118 6.00 18.62 6.77
C ASP A 118 5.76 17.11 6.63
N TRP A 119 4.67 16.76 5.96
CA TRP A 119 4.26 15.36 5.77
C TRP A 119 5.25 14.57 4.91
N GLN A 120 6.05 15.25 4.06
CA GLN A 120 7.09 14.59 3.25
C GLN A 120 8.21 14.08 4.16
N LEU A 121 8.62 14.89 5.14
CA LEU A 121 9.61 14.48 6.12
C LEU A 121 9.06 13.36 7.03
N ALA A 122 7.79 13.47 7.44
CA ALA A 122 7.13 12.44 8.23
C ALA A 122 7.03 11.11 7.48
N LEU A 123 6.79 11.13 6.16
CA LEU A 123 6.85 9.93 5.33
C LEU A 123 8.25 9.35 5.22
N ALA A 124 9.26 10.20 5.09
CA ALA A 124 10.66 9.74 4.97
C ALA A 124 11.20 9.15 6.28
N ASP A 125 10.75 9.68 7.42
CA ASP A 125 11.14 9.21 8.76
C ASP A 125 10.28 8.00 9.23
N SER A 126 9.21 7.74 8.51
CA SER A 126 8.32 6.67 8.90
C SER A 126 8.88 5.33 8.49
N SER A 127 9.13 4.48 9.47
CA SER A 127 9.30 3.03 9.34
C SER A 127 8.10 2.33 8.65
N PHE A 128 7.23 3.08 8.00
CA PHE A 128 6.03 2.63 7.28
C PHE A 128 6.33 1.72 6.09
N LEU A 129 7.57 1.69 5.64
CA LEU A 129 7.97 0.95 4.44
C LEU A 129 8.72 -0.34 4.76
N VAL A 130 8.88 -0.68 6.01
CA VAL A 130 9.56 -1.91 6.42
C VAL A 130 8.55 -2.94 6.92
N THR A 131 7.71 -3.42 6.04
CA THR A 131 7.49 -4.85 6.03
C THR A 131 8.79 -5.44 5.49
N GLU A 132 9.46 -6.27 6.25
CA GLU A 132 10.59 -7.05 5.74
C GLU A 132 10.13 -7.67 4.42
N ILE A 133 10.74 -7.23 3.32
CA ILE A 133 10.43 -7.81 2.01
C ILE A 133 11.01 -9.21 2.05
N THR A 134 10.18 -10.18 2.40
CA THR A 134 10.59 -11.57 2.47
C THR A 134 10.38 -12.30 1.15
N TYR A 135 9.71 -11.67 0.19
CA TYR A 135 9.47 -12.28 -1.12
C TYR A 135 9.19 -11.25 -2.23
N LEU A 136 9.36 -11.66 -3.48
CA LEU A 136 8.95 -10.90 -4.68
C LEU A 136 8.29 -11.83 -5.70
N SER A 137 7.10 -11.45 -6.17
CA SER A 137 6.42 -12.14 -7.26
C SER A 137 7.01 -11.74 -8.61
N LEU A 138 7.24 -12.73 -9.48
CA LEU A 138 7.81 -12.51 -10.80
C LEU A 138 6.71 -12.16 -11.82
N SER A 139 7.02 -11.25 -12.73
CA SER A 139 6.06 -10.81 -13.77
C SER A 139 5.80 -11.86 -14.86
N ARG A 140 6.69 -12.84 -15.01
CA ARG A 140 6.59 -13.95 -15.97
C ARG A 140 7.07 -15.23 -15.31
N ARG A 141 6.61 -16.38 -15.81
CA ARG A 141 7.13 -17.68 -15.37
C ARG A 141 8.59 -17.84 -15.80
N PRO A 142 9.50 -18.10 -14.84
CA PRO A 142 10.90 -18.28 -15.15
C PRO A 142 11.21 -19.71 -15.61
N ILE A 143 12.34 -19.87 -16.30
CA ILE A 143 13.08 -21.13 -16.31
C ILE A 143 13.77 -21.20 -14.94
N GLN A 144 13.31 -22.10 -14.07
CA GLN A 144 13.66 -22.10 -12.64
C GLN A 144 15.19 -22.04 -12.39
N ASP A 145 15.96 -22.79 -13.13
CA ASP A 145 17.43 -22.87 -12.98
C ASP A 145 18.16 -21.60 -13.45
N SER A 146 17.45 -20.67 -14.12
CA SER A 146 18.03 -19.40 -14.57
C SER A 146 17.86 -18.26 -13.55
N ILE A 147 17.10 -18.48 -12.46
CA ILE A 147 16.86 -17.44 -11.48
C ILE A 147 18.15 -17.10 -10.73
N VAL A 148 18.49 -15.84 -10.70
CA VAL A 148 19.60 -15.28 -9.90
C VAL A 148 19.11 -14.08 -9.12
N VAL A 149 19.49 -14.01 -7.84
CA VAL A 149 19.12 -12.92 -6.94
C VAL A 149 20.36 -12.15 -6.54
N TYR A 150 20.25 -10.83 -6.51
CA TYR A 150 21.32 -9.93 -6.07
C TYR A 150 20.77 -8.94 -5.04
N GLN A 151 21.53 -8.68 -4.00
CA GLN A 151 21.37 -7.54 -3.09
C GLN A 151 22.56 -6.60 -3.28
N ASP A 152 22.31 -5.35 -3.68
CA ASP A 152 23.33 -4.32 -3.93
C ASP A 152 24.47 -4.78 -4.86
N GLY A 153 24.13 -5.62 -5.83
CA GLY A 153 25.09 -6.19 -6.79
C GLY A 153 25.84 -7.43 -6.29
N THR A 154 25.68 -7.83 -5.03
CA THR A 154 26.20 -9.09 -4.49
C THR A 154 25.20 -10.21 -4.75
N LYS A 155 25.66 -11.34 -5.28
CA LYS A 155 24.80 -12.49 -5.53
C LYS A 155 24.41 -13.16 -4.22
N GLU A 156 23.10 -13.41 -4.05
CA GLU A 156 22.53 -14.10 -2.90
C GLU A 156 22.18 -15.55 -3.27
N GLU A 157 22.39 -16.47 -2.33
CA GLU A 157 22.13 -17.89 -2.52
C GLU A 157 21.03 -18.42 -1.58
N ASN A 158 20.69 -17.67 -0.53
CA ASN A 158 19.68 -18.06 0.46
C ASN A 158 18.28 -17.58 0.03
N TRP A 159 17.75 -18.20 -0.98
CA TRP A 159 16.38 -17.94 -1.49
C TRP A 159 15.80 -19.22 -2.11
N TYR A 160 14.50 -19.24 -2.28
CA TYR A 160 13.83 -20.31 -3.03
C TYR A 160 12.71 -19.76 -3.91
N TYR A 161 12.38 -20.48 -4.96
CA TYR A 161 11.29 -20.14 -5.87
C TYR A 161 10.10 -21.09 -5.65
N LEU A 162 8.90 -20.52 -5.47
CA LEU A 162 7.66 -21.25 -5.36
C LEU A 162 6.87 -21.11 -6.67
N SER A 163 6.82 -22.18 -7.47
CA SER A 163 6.22 -22.18 -8.80
C SER A 163 4.69 -22.01 -8.78
N SER A 164 4.01 -22.41 -7.70
CA SER A 164 2.56 -22.29 -7.56
C SER A 164 2.09 -20.84 -7.49
N THR A 165 2.88 -19.95 -6.88
CA THR A 165 2.60 -18.51 -6.75
C THR A 165 3.47 -17.64 -7.65
N ASN A 166 4.39 -18.25 -8.42
CA ASN A 166 5.36 -17.53 -9.25
C ASN A 166 6.21 -16.52 -8.44
N THR A 167 6.68 -16.91 -7.25
CA THR A 167 7.26 -16.01 -6.25
C THR A 167 8.64 -16.52 -5.80
N VAL A 168 9.59 -15.60 -5.68
CA VAL A 168 10.90 -15.83 -5.06
C VAL A 168 10.83 -15.36 -3.60
N TYR A 169 11.12 -16.26 -2.67
CA TYR A 169 11.21 -15.99 -1.23
C TYR A 169 12.67 -15.84 -0.84
N PHE A 170 12.95 -14.87 0.03
CA PHE A 170 14.28 -14.57 0.54
C PHE A 170 14.44 -15.16 1.94
N ASP A 171 15.49 -15.93 2.14
CA ASP A 171 15.90 -16.48 3.43
C ASP A 171 17.16 -15.75 3.94
N PHE A 172 17.19 -14.44 3.72
CA PHE A 172 18.24 -13.52 4.17
C PHE A 172 17.62 -12.16 4.51
N GLU A 173 18.29 -11.43 5.40
CA GLU A 173 17.87 -10.09 5.81
C GLU A 173 18.16 -9.07 4.71
N ILE A 174 17.11 -8.36 4.28
CA ILE A 174 17.25 -7.25 3.35
C ILE A 174 17.55 -5.98 4.14
N GLN A 175 18.72 -5.39 3.91
CA GLN A 175 19.13 -4.17 4.57
C GLN A 175 18.28 -2.97 4.13
N ASP A 176 18.04 -2.03 5.03
CA ASP A 176 17.34 -0.79 4.71
C ASP A 176 18.00 -0.06 3.54
N GLY A 177 17.18 0.29 2.54
CA GLY A 177 17.66 0.96 1.33
C GLY A 177 18.36 0.05 0.31
N ALA A 178 18.48 -1.25 0.58
CA ALA A 178 19.09 -2.18 -0.35
C ALA A 178 18.29 -2.33 -1.65
N THR A 179 19.00 -2.54 -2.73
CA THR A 179 18.40 -2.83 -4.04
C THR A 179 18.42 -4.32 -4.32
N ILE A 180 17.23 -4.95 -4.39
CA ILE A 180 17.09 -6.34 -4.82
C ILE A 180 16.87 -6.40 -6.33
N LYS A 181 17.69 -7.21 -7.01
CA LYS A 181 17.53 -7.52 -8.45
C LYS A 181 17.39 -9.01 -8.64
N ILE A 182 16.34 -9.40 -9.38
CA ILE A 182 16.11 -10.78 -9.79
C ILE A 182 16.26 -10.85 -11.30
N GLY A 183 17.23 -11.61 -11.77
CA GLY A 183 17.40 -11.94 -13.18
C GLY A 183 16.89 -13.35 -13.47
N TYR A 184 16.22 -13.56 -14.58
CA TYR A 184 15.76 -14.89 -15.02
C TYR A 184 15.42 -14.90 -16.49
N ASP A 185 15.55 -16.08 -17.12
CA ASP A 185 15.04 -16.35 -18.44
C ASP A 185 13.56 -16.77 -18.32
N SER A 186 12.69 -16.16 -19.11
CA SER A 186 11.26 -16.49 -19.09
C SER A 186 10.90 -17.50 -20.17
N ILE A 187 9.94 -18.38 -19.85
CA ILE A 187 9.30 -19.22 -20.87
C ILE A 187 8.51 -18.28 -21.78
N VAL A 188 8.85 -18.27 -23.06
CA VAL A 188 8.07 -17.57 -24.09
C VAL A 188 6.93 -18.49 -24.48
N GLU A 189 5.70 -18.14 -24.11
CA GLU A 189 4.49 -18.79 -24.59
C GLU A 189 4.12 -18.29 -25.97
#